data_4e7e1f337d642fbb4051455fca7450e7
#
_entry.id   4e7e1f337d642fbb4051455fca7450e7
#
_cell.length_a   1.000
_cell.length_b   1.000
_cell.length_c   1.000
_cell.angle_alpha   90.00
_cell.angle_beta   90.00
_cell.angle_gamma   90.00
#
_symmetry.space_group_name_H-M   'P 1'
#
loop_
_entity.id
_entity.type
_entity.pdbx_description
1 polymer ?
#
loop_
_entity_poly.entity_id
_entity_poly.type
_entity_poly.pdbx_seq_one_letter_code
_entity_poly.pdbx_strand_id
1 'polypeptide(L)'
;MTDVLPPSSGAWPALHTQQLCFPVQALDGTALHIGARLQLPVSERRVPAVVIAHGSNGIDSRGQLHALDLNRAGIATLELDMWGARGLDGGSEGRPGAAWENLPDVFGAFALLAAHPRVDPQRIGVLGFSWGGVVTLLSATRRCRDQYLPAGQQFAAHAAMYPACWIYNTVPGYELRNLTGARVLVLVGGRDRYDDPGDSGHDLITGLGPADRALVQTVVYPGAEHGFNMLEAPYQYRDPILHRGQGGEGRSAPHPESREAARLALLRFFGDALAGQGT
;
A
#
# COMPACT_ATOMS: atom_id res chain seq x y z
N MET A 1 22.89 12.28 10.57
CA MET A 1 21.95 12.82 9.57
C MET A 1 22.62 12.64 8.21
N THR A 2 22.38 11.53 7.56
CA THR A 2 22.84 11.27 6.20
C THR A 2 21.67 11.58 5.27
N ASP A 3 21.81 12.70 4.55
CA ASP A 3 20.91 13.10 3.47
C ASP A 3 20.90 12.00 2.39
N VAL A 4 19.90 11.13 2.43
CA VAL A 4 19.60 10.24 1.32
C VAL A 4 18.61 10.96 0.41
N LEU A 5 19.08 12.02 -0.23
CA LEU A 5 18.42 12.52 -1.44
C LEU A 5 18.96 11.70 -2.62
N PRO A 6 18.10 11.26 -3.55
CA PRO A 6 18.58 10.61 -4.76
C PRO A 6 19.56 11.56 -5.50
N PRO A 7 20.61 11.04 -6.13
CA PRO A 7 21.58 11.86 -6.84
C PRO A 7 20.89 12.70 -7.90
N SER A 8 21.07 14.01 -7.84
CA SER A 8 20.44 15.01 -8.70
C SER A 8 20.95 15.04 -10.15
N SER A 9 21.73 14.05 -10.60
CA SER A 9 22.31 13.99 -11.95
C SER A 9 22.71 12.58 -12.42
N GLY A 10 22.01 11.55 -11.97
CA GLY A 10 22.29 10.18 -12.41
C GLY A 10 21.37 9.73 -13.55
N ALA A 11 21.90 9.00 -14.52
CA ALA A 11 21.10 8.22 -15.47
C ALA A 11 20.11 7.35 -14.71
N TRP A 12 18.90 7.16 -15.30
CA TRP A 12 17.91 6.24 -14.77
C TRP A 12 18.53 4.87 -14.54
N PRO A 13 18.32 4.21 -13.41
CA PRO A 13 18.81 2.85 -13.23
C PRO A 13 18.22 1.98 -14.33
N ALA A 14 19.04 1.13 -14.92
CA ALA A 14 18.54 0.12 -15.86
C ALA A 14 17.57 -0.80 -15.09
N LEU A 15 16.40 -1.04 -15.68
CA LEU A 15 15.35 -1.86 -15.11
C LEU A 15 15.09 -3.08 -15.98
N HIS A 16 14.95 -4.24 -15.35
CA HIS A 16 14.28 -5.37 -15.96
C HIS A 16 12.79 -5.26 -15.63
N THR A 17 11.96 -5.05 -16.66
CA THR A 17 10.51 -5.01 -16.51
C THR A 17 9.92 -6.31 -17.06
N GLN A 18 9.05 -6.95 -16.27
CA GLN A 18 8.38 -8.19 -16.63
C GLN A 18 6.90 -8.10 -16.29
N GLN A 19 6.03 -8.44 -17.26
CA GLN A 19 4.64 -8.75 -17.00
C GLN A 19 4.56 -10.24 -16.65
N LEU A 20 3.88 -10.54 -15.56
CA LEU A 20 3.75 -11.91 -15.05
C LEU A 20 2.39 -12.13 -14.41
N CYS A 21 2.06 -13.37 -14.14
CA CYS A 21 0.94 -13.70 -13.26
C CYS A 21 1.39 -14.79 -12.27
N PHE A 22 0.72 -14.84 -11.12
CA PHE A 22 0.99 -15.83 -10.09
C PHE A 22 -0.31 -16.38 -9.50
N PRO A 23 -0.33 -17.67 -9.10
CA PRO A 23 -1.52 -18.28 -8.57
C PRO A 23 -1.79 -17.82 -7.15
N VAL A 24 -3.07 -17.59 -6.84
CA VAL A 24 -3.59 -17.43 -5.48
C VAL A 24 -4.88 -18.22 -5.34
N GLN A 25 -5.24 -18.58 -4.12
CA GLN A 25 -6.54 -19.14 -3.80
C GLN A 25 -7.39 -18.06 -3.13
N ALA A 26 -8.51 -17.68 -3.75
CA ALA A 26 -9.47 -16.77 -3.17
C ALA A 26 -10.14 -17.41 -1.92
N LEU A 27 -10.80 -16.60 -1.10
CA LEU A 27 -11.42 -17.07 0.15
C LEU A 27 -12.52 -18.11 -0.06
N ASP A 28 -13.19 -18.08 -1.19
CA ASP A 28 -14.19 -19.08 -1.60
C ASP A 28 -13.60 -20.37 -2.20
N GLY A 29 -12.27 -20.46 -2.25
CA GLY A 29 -11.55 -21.59 -2.84
C GLY A 29 -11.30 -21.49 -4.34
N THR A 30 -11.75 -20.42 -5.02
CA THR A 30 -11.49 -20.21 -6.44
C THR A 30 -10.00 -19.98 -6.69
N ALA A 31 -9.42 -20.72 -7.65
CA ALA A 31 -8.06 -20.49 -8.11
C ALA A 31 -8.02 -19.29 -9.06
N LEU A 32 -7.21 -18.29 -8.73
CA LEU A 32 -7.02 -17.09 -9.52
C LEU A 32 -5.55 -16.96 -9.94
N HIS A 33 -5.31 -16.27 -11.06
CA HIS A 33 -3.98 -15.90 -11.52
C HIS A 33 -3.87 -14.38 -11.54
N ILE A 34 -3.26 -13.82 -10.50
CA ILE A 34 -3.15 -12.36 -10.34
C ILE A 34 -2.07 -11.83 -11.27
N GLY A 35 -2.46 -10.91 -12.15
CA GLY A 35 -1.55 -10.18 -13.01
C GLY A 35 -0.68 -9.21 -12.22
N ALA A 36 0.57 -9.03 -12.63
CA ALA A 36 1.45 -8.08 -11.98
C ALA A 36 2.56 -7.59 -12.92
N ARG A 37 3.05 -6.38 -12.66
CA ARG A 37 4.22 -5.81 -13.30
C ARG A 37 5.38 -5.75 -12.31
N LEU A 38 6.40 -6.58 -12.54
CA LEU A 38 7.66 -6.54 -11.81
C LEU A 38 8.62 -5.57 -12.50
N GLN A 39 9.16 -4.62 -11.74
CA GLN A 39 10.25 -3.75 -12.15
C GLN A 39 11.42 -3.96 -11.19
N LEU A 40 12.53 -4.47 -11.72
CA LEU A 40 13.67 -4.90 -10.93
C LEU A 40 14.91 -4.10 -11.34
N PRO A 41 15.45 -3.25 -10.45
CA PRO A 41 16.72 -2.56 -10.71
C PRO A 41 17.85 -3.54 -11.02
N VAL A 42 18.68 -3.20 -12.00
CA VAL A 42 19.88 -3.99 -12.30
C VAL A 42 20.88 -3.84 -11.13
N SER A 43 21.21 -4.94 -10.50
CA SER A 43 22.09 -5.00 -9.34
C SER A 43 22.80 -6.35 -9.28
N GLU A 44 24.03 -6.37 -8.80
CA GLU A 44 24.78 -7.61 -8.51
C GLU A 44 24.34 -8.25 -7.19
N ARG A 45 23.70 -7.48 -6.32
CA ARG A 45 23.21 -7.94 -5.00
C ARG A 45 21.69 -8.10 -5.04
N ARG A 46 21.16 -8.88 -4.10
CA ARG A 46 19.71 -8.92 -3.86
C ARG A 46 19.22 -7.54 -3.43
N VAL A 47 18.13 -7.08 -4.02
CA VAL A 47 17.52 -5.77 -3.76
C VAL A 47 16.30 -5.90 -2.85
N PRO A 48 15.95 -4.87 -2.07
CA PRO A 48 14.66 -4.80 -1.40
C PRO A 48 13.54 -4.68 -2.46
N ALA A 49 12.32 -4.99 -2.06
CA ALA A 49 11.16 -4.89 -2.94
C ALA A 49 9.93 -4.31 -2.22
N VAL A 50 9.01 -3.72 -2.99
CA VAL A 50 7.73 -3.22 -2.50
C VAL A 50 6.61 -3.76 -3.40
N VAL A 51 5.63 -4.43 -2.80
CA VAL A 51 4.35 -4.78 -3.43
C VAL A 51 3.50 -3.51 -3.48
N ILE A 52 2.88 -3.22 -4.62
CA ILE A 52 2.01 -2.06 -4.82
C ILE A 52 0.59 -2.54 -5.10
N ALA A 53 -0.34 -2.21 -4.20
CA ALA A 53 -1.76 -2.54 -4.28
C ALA A 53 -2.57 -1.29 -4.65
N HIS A 54 -3.26 -1.34 -5.78
CA HIS A 54 -4.04 -0.22 -6.31
C HIS A 54 -5.30 0.09 -5.50
N GLY A 55 -5.91 1.25 -5.74
CA GLY A 55 -7.21 1.63 -5.19
C GLY A 55 -8.39 1.00 -5.93
N SER A 56 -9.60 1.39 -5.56
CA SER A 56 -10.85 0.85 -6.15
C SER A 56 -10.92 0.98 -7.67
N ASN A 57 -10.31 2.01 -8.25
CA ASN A 57 -10.35 2.23 -9.71
C ASN A 57 -9.38 1.34 -10.52
N GLY A 58 -8.65 0.44 -9.87
CA GLY A 58 -7.62 -0.36 -10.54
C GLY A 58 -6.27 0.36 -10.63
N ILE A 59 -5.41 -0.12 -11.53
CA ILE A 59 -4.08 0.45 -11.78
C ILE A 59 -4.21 1.83 -12.43
N ASP A 60 -3.50 2.81 -11.88
CA ASP A 60 -3.47 4.18 -12.39
C ASP A 60 -2.10 4.86 -12.16
N SER A 61 -2.03 6.17 -12.34
CA SER A 61 -0.79 6.94 -12.19
C SER A 61 -0.15 6.84 -10.80
N ARG A 62 -0.93 6.57 -9.76
CA ARG A 62 -0.46 6.51 -8.36
C ARG A 62 0.59 5.45 -8.15
N GLY A 63 0.31 4.22 -8.60
CA GLY A 63 1.26 3.11 -8.52
C GLY A 63 2.54 3.39 -9.31
N GLN A 64 2.39 3.86 -10.54
CA GLN A 64 3.52 4.15 -11.43
C GLN A 64 4.44 5.26 -10.89
N LEU A 65 3.86 6.33 -10.34
CA LEU A 65 4.62 7.45 -9.78
C LEU A 65 5.57 6.97 -8.66
N HIS A 66 5.03 6.20 -7.72
CA HIS A 66 5.82 5.69 -6.61
C HIS A 66 6.76 4.56 -7.03
N ALA A 67 6.37 3.72 -7.99
CA ALA A 67 7.26 2.70 -8.55
C ALA A 67 8.52 3.32 -9.16
N LEU A 68 8.38 4.41 -9.92
CA LEU A 68 9.53 5.13 -10.49
C LEU A 68 10.51 5.62 -9.43
N ASP A 69 10.00 6.18 -8.35
CA ASP A 69 10.84 6.70 -7.26
C ASP A 69 11.53 5.59 -6.48
N LEU A 70 10.80 4.53 -6.14
CA LEU A 70 11.34 3.36 -5.46
C LEU A 70 12.43 2.67 -6.31
N ASN A 71 12.17 2.52 -7.61
CA ASN A 71 13.15 1.93 -8.53
C ASN A 71 14.41 2.78 -8.63
N ARG A 72 14.29 4.11 -8.64
CA ARG A 72 15.45 5.03 -8.58
C ARG A 72 16.27 4.85 -7.30
N ALA A 73 15.59 4.55 -6.19
CA ALA A 73 16.23 4.26 -4.93
C ALA A 73 16.80 2.82 -4.82
N GLY A 74 16.77 2.04 -5.91
CA GLY A 74 17.28 0.66 -5.93
C GLY A 74 16.32 -0.37 -5.31
N ILE A 75 15.06 -0.01 -5.12
CA ILE A 75 14.01 -0.88 -4.58
C ILE A 75 13.17 -1.42 -5.74
N ALA A 76 13.06 -2.74 -5.87
CA ALA A 76 12.18 -3.37 -6.84
C ALA A 76 10.71 -3.10 -6.51
N THR A 77 9.84 -3.10 -7.53
CA THR A 77 8.41 -2.95 -7.33
C THR A 77 7.62 -4.04 -8.05
N LEU A 78 6.58 -4.54 -7.40
CA LEU A 78 5.61 -5.48 -7.96
C LEU A 78 4.21 -4.85 -7.86
N GLU A 79 3.74 -4.24 -8.95
CA GLU A 79 2.43 -3.63 -9.02
C GLU A 79 1.40 -4.67 -9.44
N LEU A 80 0.37 -4.86 -8.61
CA LEU A 80 -0.66 -5.89 -8.78
C LEU A 80 -1.84 -5.39 -9.61
N ASP A 81 -2.45 -6.27 -10.37
CA ASP A 81 -3.79 -6.13 -10.93
C ASP A 81 -4.76 -7.02 -10.13
N MET A 82 -5.36 -6.45 -9.10
CA MET A 82 -6.28 -7.19 -8.24
C MET A 82 -7.67 -7.41 -8.89
N TRP A 83 -7.98 -6.71 -9.99
CA TRP A 83 -9.29 -6.77 -10.64
C TRP A 83 -9.35 -7.71 -11.84
N GLY A 84 -8.32 -7.71 -12.70
CA GLY A 84 -8.34 -8.45 -13.96
C GLY A 84 -8.66 -9.93 -13.82
N ALA A 85 -8.04 -10.63 -12.86
CA ALA A 85 -8.30 -12.05 -12.63
C ALA A 85 -9.72 -12.36 -12.14
N ARG A 86 -10.44 -11.35 -11.65
CA ARG A 86 -11.82 -11.45 -11.14
C ARG A 86 -12.84 -10.95 -12.16
N GLY A 87 -12.42 -10.39 -13.28
CA GLY A 87 -13.31 -9.75 -14.27
C GLY A 87 -14.05 -8.55 -13.68
N LEU A 88 -13.41 -7.79 -12.79
CA LEU A 88 -13.98 -6.62 -12.13
C LEU A 88 -13.57 -5.34 -12.85
N ASP A 89 -14.50 -4.40 -12.97
CA ASP A 89 -14.26 -3.09 -13.61
C ASP A 89 -13.71 -2.04 -12.64
N GLY A 90 -13.77 -2.31 -11.34
CA GLY A 90 -13.37 -1.37 -10.30
C GLY A 90 -14.43 -0.31 -9.97
N GLY A 91 -14.03 0.72 -9.22
CA GLY A 91 -14.95 1.70 -8.65
C GLY A 91 -15.63 1.19 -7.38
N SER A 92 -16.62 1.92 -6.90
CA SER A 92 -17.32 1.58 -5.64
C SER A 92 -18.21 0.34 -5.78
N GLU A 93 -18.73 0.08 -6.96
CA GLU A 93 -19.65 -1.03 -7.23
C GLU A 93 -18.96 -2.22 -7.92
N GLY A 94 -17.85 -1.97 -8.64
CA GLY A 94 -17.10 -2.97 -9.41
C GLY A 94 -15.88 -3.51 -8.67
N ARG A 95 -15.88 -3.54 -7.34
CA ARG A 95 -14.83 -4.11 -6.46
C ARG A 95 -15.40 -5.21 -5.59
N PRO A 96 -14.58 -6.05 -4.90
CA PRO A 96 -15.07 -7.03 -3.94
C PRO A 96 -15.89 -6.41 -2.81
N GLY A 97 -16.70 -7.22 -2.12
CA GLY A 97 -17.53 -6.76 -1.01
C GLY A 97 -16.72 -6.32 0.21
N ALA A 98 -15.51 -6.88 0.39
CA ALA A 98 -14.65 -6.59 1.51
C ALA A 98 -13.17 -6.61 1.12
N ALA A 99 -12.38 -5.70 1.71
CA ALA A 99 -10.96 -5.57 1.38
C ALA A 99 -10.12 -6.79 1.77
N TRP A 100 -10.53 -7.57 2.77
CA TRP A 100 -9.83 -8.80 3.12
C TRP A 100 -9.87 -9.88 2.01
N GLU A 101 -10.75 -9.77 1.02
CA GLU A 101 -10.80 -10.66 -0.14
C GLU A 101 -9.58 -10.53 -1.06
N ASN A 102 -8.83 -9.42 -0.93
CA ASN A 102 -7.57 -9.19 -1.63
C ASN A 102 -6.31 -9.49 -0.80
N LEU A 103 -6.46 -9.99 0.44
CA LEU A 103 -5.29 -10.43 1.22
C LEU A 103 -4.51 -11.57 0.54
N PRO A 104 -5.16 -12.59 -0.05
CA PRO A 104 -4.45 -13.62 -0.82
C PRO A 104 -3.55 -13.05 -1.92
N ASP A 105 -3.97 -11.96 -2.59
CA ASP A 105 -3.21 -11.33 -3.68
C ASP A 105 -1.91 -10.73 -3.16
N VAL A 106 -2.00 -9.98 -2.06
CA VAL A 106 -0.85 -9.27 -1.47
C VAL A 106 0.13 -10.26 -0.83
N PHE A 107 -0.35 -11.30 -0.15
CA PHE A 107 0.50 -12.32 0.44
C PHE A 107 1.07 -13.28 -0.62
N GLY A 108 0.33 -13.58 -1.69
CA GLY A 108 0.85 -14.31 -2.84
C GLY A 108 1.98 -13.54 -3.56
N ALA A 109 1.83 -12.22 -3.68
CA ALA A 109 2.88 -11.34 -4.18
C ALA A 109 4.13 -11.33 -3.29
N PHE A 110 3.93 -11.33 -1.96
CA PHE A 110 5.05 -11.50 -1.03
C PHE A 110 5.79 -12.81 -1.28
N ALA A 111 5.07 -13.92 -1.36
CA ALA A 111 5.66 -15.25 -1.58
C ALA A 111 6.43 -15.33 -2.91
N LEU A 112 5.87 -14.74 -3.98
CA LEU A 112 6.54 -14.62 -5.27
C LEU A 112 7.86 -13.86 -5.16
N LEU A 113 7.85 -12.69 -4.52
CA LEU A 113 9.06 -11.88 -4.33
C LEU A 113 10.07 -12.56 -3.41
N ALA A 114 9.63 -13.20 -2.32
CA ALA A 114 10.50 -13.91 -1.40
C ALA A 114 11.23 -15.11 -2.05
N ALA A 115 10.61 -15.74 -3.04
CA ALA A 115 11.21 -16.80 -3.83
C ALA A 115 12.10 -16.29 -4.98
N HIS A 116 12.03 -14.98 -5.31
CA HIS A 116 12.76 -14.43 -6.45
C HIS A 116 14.27 -14.33 -6.16
N PRO A 117 15.18 -14.88 -7.02
CA PRO A 117 16.61 -14.99 -6.71
C PRO A 117 17.33 -13.65 -6.51
N ARG A 118 16.79 -12.57 -7.04
CA ARG A 118 17.37 -11.21 -6.97
C ARG A 118 16.72 -10.32 -5.91
N VAL A 119 15.70 -10.79 -5.18
CA VAL A 119 15.04 -10.05 -4.10
C VAL A 119 15.51 -10.56 -2.75
N ASP A 120 15.71 -9.66 -1.81
CA ASP A 120 15.98 -10.01 -0.42
C ASP A 120 14.66 -10.28 0.32
N PRO A 121 14.39 -11.54 0.73
CA PRO A 121 13.11 -11.91 1.32
C PRO A 121 12.84 -11.25 2.69
N GLN A 122 13.87 -10.72 3.34
CA GLN A 122 13.72 -10.00 4.61
C GLN A 122 13.44 -8.50 4.42
N ARG A 123 13.51 -8.00 3.19
CA ARG A 123 13.35 -6.59 2.86
C ARG A 123 12.24 -6.36 1.83
N ILE A 124 11.07 -6.96 2.10
CA ILE A 124 9.88 -6.80 1.26
C ILE A 124 8.87 -5.94 2.03
N GLY A 125 8.50 -4.80 1.47
CA GLY A 125 7.45 -3.92 1.98
C GLY A 125 6.19 -4.00 1.14
N VAL A 126 5.14 -3.32 1.58
CA VAL A 126 3.88 -3.16 0.84
C VAL A 126 3.40 -1.71 0.90
N LEU A 127 2.94 -1.20 -0.24
CA LEU A 127 2.34 0.12 -0.43
C LEU A 127 0.95 -0.05 -1.03
N GLY A 128 -0.05 0.58 -0.44
CA GLY A 128 -1.40 0.54 -0.97
C GLY A 128 -2.11 1.89 -0.97
N PHE A 129 -3.02 2.06 -1.92
CA PHE A 129 -3.81 3.28 -2.10
C PHE A 129 -5.28 2.99 -1.85
N SER A 130 -5.97 3.82 -1.04
CA SER A 130 -7.42 3.67 -0.80
C SER A 130 -7.77 2.22 -0.42
N TRP A 131 -8.50 1.49 -1.25
CA TRP A 131 -8.77 0.06 -1.06
C TRP A 131 -7.50 -0.77 -0.82
N GLY A 132 -6.48 -0.61 -1.66
CA GLY A 132 -5.17 -1.24 -1.45
C GLY A 132 -4.50 -0.80 -0.15
N GLY A 133 -4.74 0.44 0.30
CA GLY A 133 -4.30 0.94 1.61
C GLY A 133 -4.98 0.19 2.76
N VAL A 134 -6.28 -0.14 2.60
CA VAL A 134 -6.99 -0.97 3.57
C VAL A 134 -6.39 -2.38 3.64
N VAL A 135 -6.16 -3.02 2.49
CA VAL A 135 -5.51 -4.33 2.42
C VAL A 135 -4.11 -4.30 3.07
N THR A 136 -3.35 -3.22 2.81
CA THR A 136 -2.02 -3.01 3.39
C THR A 136 -2.05 -2.95 4.92
N LEU A 137 -2.98 -2.22 5.53
CA LEU A 137 -3.08 -2.17 6.99
C LEU A 137 -3.54 -3.49 7.60
N LEU A 138 -4.47 -4.20 6.97
CA LEU A 138 -4.87 -5.54 7.40
C LEU A 138 -3.69 -6.53 7.35
N SER A 139 -2.85 -6.46 6.32
CA SER A 139 -1.67 -7.31 6.18
C SER A 139 -0.60 -7.07 7.25
N ALA A 140 -0.64 -5.93 7.96
CA ALA A 140 0.25 -5.63 9.07
C ALA A 140 -0.08 -6.39 10.35
N THR A 141 -1.26 -7.03 10.44
CA THR A 141 -1.70 -7.78 11.62
C THR A 141 -1.15 -9.20 11.65
N ARG A 142 -0.80 -9.70 12.84
CA ARG A 142 -0.37 -11.10 13.02
C ARG A 142 -1.44 -12.07 12.56
N ARG A 143 -2.71 -11.78 12.83
CA ARG A 143 -3.85 -12.61 12.39
C ARG A 143 -3.80 -12.87 10.88
N CYS A 144 -3.66 -11.84 10.07
CA CYS A 144 -3.60 -12.00 8.62
C CYS A 144 -2.28 -12.63 8.19
N ARG A 145 -1.13 -12.20 8.74
CA ARG A 145 0.17 -12.79 8.44
C ARG A 145 0.19 -14.31 8.69
N ASP A 146 -0.31 -14.76 9.85
CA ASP A 146 -0.27 -16.18 10.25
C ASP A 146 -1.20 -17.05 9.39
N GLN A 147 -2.24 -16.46 8.79
CA GLN A 147 -3.14 -17.17 7.89
C GLN A 147 -2.48 -17.50 6.54
N TYR A 148 -1.59 -16.62 6.04
CA TYR A 148 -1.09 -16.69 4.66
C TYR A 148 0.39 -17.01 4.54
N LEU A 149 1.20 -16.75 5.55
CA LEU A 149 2.64 -16.93 5.49
C LEU A 149 3.16 -17.93 6.54
N PRO A 150 4.20 -18.69 6.20
CA PRO A 150 4.93 -19.51 7.17
C PRO A 150 5.50 -18.67 8.33
N ALA A 151 5.70 -19.29 9.46
CA ALA A 151 6.36 -18.67 10.60
C ALA A 151 7.72 -18.05 10.20
N GLY A 152 7.98 -16.85 10.69
CA GLY A 152 9.20 -16.10 10.39
C GLY A 152 9.19 -15.30 9.10
N GLN A 153 8.16 -15.43 8.26
CA GLN A 153 7.97 -14.57 7.10
C GLN A 153 6.94 -13.48 7.38
N GLN A 154 7.23 -12.26 6.95
CA GLN A 154 6.32 -11.10 7.05
C GLN A 154 6.84 -9.95 6.21
N PHE A 155 5.96 -9.01 5.88
CA PHE A 155 6.40 -7.73 5.34
C PHE A 155 7.27 -6.98 6.36
N ALA A 156 8.34 -6.36 5.87
CA ALA A 156 9.26 -5.56 6.67
C ALA A 156 8.72 -4.13 6.94
N ALA A 157 7.81 -3.66 6.09
CA ALA A 157 7.22 -2.33 6.19
C ALA A 157 5.86 -2.26 5.47
N HIS A 158 4.94 -1.44 6.00
CA HIS A 158 3.62 -1.21 5.43
C HIS A 158 3.40 0.29 5.27
N ALA A 159 3.03 0.75 4.07
CA ALA A 159 2.65 2.13 3.83
C ALA A 159 1.24 2.19 3.21
N ALA A 160 0.32 2.89 3.85
CA ALA A 160 -1.05 3.03 3.41
C ALA A 160 -1.38 4.50 3.12
N MET A 161 -1.86 4.77 1.93
CA MET A 161 -2.34 6.10 1.55
C MET A 161 -3.86 6.14 1.59
N TYR A 162 -4.39 7.05 2.37
CA TYR A 162 -5.84 7.33 2.57
C TYR A 162 -6.70 6.05 2.67
N PRO A 163 -6.46 5.19 3.71
CA PRO A 163 -7.06 3.86 3.82
C PRO A 163 -8.47 3.84 4.47
N ALA A 164 -9.25 4.90 4.47
CA ALA A 164 -10.51 5.01 5.23
C ALA A 164 -10.34 4.60 6.71
N CYS A 165 -9.69 5.44 7.48
CA CYS A 165 -9.20 5.12 8.84
C CYS A 165 -10.30 4.77 9.84
N TRP A 166 -11.52 5.29 9.68
CA TRP A 166 -12.63 5.07 10.60
C TRP A 166 -13.09 3.61 10.73
N ILE A 167 -12.83 2.78 9.71
CA ILE A 167 -13.29 1.38 9.71
C ILE A 167 -12.55 0.52 10.74
N TYR A 168 -11.29 0.87 11.04
CA TYR A 168 -10.45 0.03 11.91
C TYR A 168 -10.93 0.05 13.36
N ASN A 169 -11.01 -1.13 13.95
CA ASN A 169 -11.52 -1.36 15.30
C ASN A 169 -12.98 -0.91 15.53
N THR A 170 -13.69 -0.53 14.44
CA THR A 170 -15.10 -0.10 14.46
C THR A 170 -15.96 -1.10 13.69
N VAL A 171 -15.51 -1.50 12.50
CA VAL A 171 -16.22 -2.46 11.65
C VAL A 171 -15.67 -3.86 11.90
N PRO A 172 -16.53 -4.88 12.16
CA PRO A 172 -16.08 -6.27 12.32
C PRO A 172 -15.26 -6.75 11.13
N GLY A 173 -14.13 -7.41 11.42
CA GLY A 173 -13.20 -7.90 10.40
C GLY A 173 -12.08 -6.92 10.04
N TYR A 174 -12.17 -5.66 10.48
CA TYR A 174 -11.15 -4.64 10.27
C TYR A 174 -10.40 -4.30 11.57
N GLU A 175 -10.16 -5.29 12.40
CA GLU A 175 -9.37 -5.10 13.62
C GLU A 175 -7.90 -4.84 13.29
N LEU A 176 -7.43 -3.63 13.61
CA LEU A 176 -6.03 -3.24 13.53
C LEU A 176 -5.40 -3.34 14.92
N ARG A 177 -4.94 -4.52 15.27
CA ARG A 177 -4.32 -4.83 16.57
C ARG A 177 -3.40 -6.04 16.45
N ASN A 178 -2.47 -6.19 17.40
CA ASN A 178 -1.47 -7.25 17.39
C ASN A 178 -0.66 -7.22 16.09
N LEU A 179 -0.05 -6.07 15.80
CA LEU A 179 0.77 -5.89 14.61
C LEU A 179 2.01 -6.80 14.63
N THR A 180 2.53 -7.11 13.45
CA THR A 180 3.66 -8.02 13.26
C THR A 180 4.97 -7.53 13.87
N GLY A 181 5.08 -6.24 14.20
CA GLY A 181 6.30 -5.58 14.64
C GLY A 181 6.96 -4.75 13.53
N ALA A 182 6.52 -4.89 12.28
CA ALA A 182 6.96 -4.05 11.18
C ALA A 182 6.42 -2.63 11.32
N ARG A 183 7.20 -1.65 10.85
CA ARG A 183 6.78 -0.24 10.86
C ARG A 183 5.63 0.00 9.89
N VAL A 184 4.72 0.89 10.28
CA VAL A 184 3.54 1.25 9.49
C VAL A 184 3.53 2.77 9.30
N LEU A 185 3.36 3.22 8.05
CA LEU A 185 3.15 4.62 7.68
C LEU A 185 1.76 4.79 7.12
N VAL A 186 0.99 5.74 7.64
CA VAL A 186 -0.35 6.09 7.13
C VAL A 186 -0.34 7.55 6.70
N LEU A 187 -0.69 7.81 5.44
CA LEU A 187 -0.72 9.14 4.84
C LEU A 187 -2.16 9.47 4.46
N VAL A 188 -2.73 10.52 5.04
CA VAL A 188 -4.15 10.87 4.85
C VAL A 188 -4.34 12.30 4.40
N GLY A 189 -5.39 12.55 3.63
CA GLY A 189 -5.84 13.90 3.29
C GLY A 189 -6.73 14.45 4.39
N GLY A 190 -6.47 15.67 4.85
CA GLY A 190 -7.28 16.31 5.90
C GLY A 190 -8.68 16.72 5.43
N ARG A 191 -8.97 16.60 4.13
CA ARG A 191 -10.30 16.83 3.51
C ARG A 191 -10.90 15.56 2.91
N ASP A 192 -10.34 14.39 3.28
CA ASP A 192 -10.84 13.12 2.81
C ASP A 192 -12.21 12.79 3.42
N ARG A 193 -13.23 12.65 2.58
CA ARG A 193 -14.61 12.45 3.03
C ARG A 193 -14.92 11.03 3.50
N TYR A 194 -14.01 10.11 3.43
CA TYR A 194 -14.21 8.79 4.04
C TYR A 194 -14.28 8.89 5.56
N ASP A 195 -13.51 9.80 6.14
CA ASP A 195 -13.32 9.89 7.58
C ASP A 195 -14.01 11.09 8.23
N ASP A 196 -14.66 11.98 7.47
CA ASP A 196 -15.38 13.14 8.01
C ASP A 196 -16.74 12.78 8.66
N PRO A 197 -17.20 13.53 9.65
CA PRO A 197 -16.45 14.53 10.38
C PRO A 197 -15.44 13.90 11.33
N GLY A 198 -14.21 14.39 11.35
CA GLY A 198 -13.19 13.92 12.29
C GLY A 198 -11.76 14.10 11.79
N ASP A 199 -10.83 13.72 12.64
CA ASP A 199 -9.39 13.64 12.32
C ASP A 199 -9.01 12.17 12.15
N SER A 200 -9.07 11.69 10.92
CA SER A 200 -8.85 10.29 10.56
C SER A 200 -7.51 9.73 11.03
N GLY A 201 -6.46 10.52 10.94
CA GLY A 201 -5.13 10.10 11.39
C GLY A 201 -5.05 9.98 12.91
N HIS A 202 -5.64 10.92 13.64
CA HIS A 202 -5.68 10.93 15.09
C HIS A 202 -6.57 9.81 15.62
N ASP A 203 -7.77 9.65 15.07
CA ASP A 203 -8.72 8.63 15.51
C ASP A 203 -8.13 7.22 15.37
N LEU A 204 -7.44 6.94 14.28
CA LEU A 204 -6.75 5.66 14.08
C LEU A 204 -5.72 5.41 15.19
N ILE A 205 -4.83 6.38 15.43
CA ILE A 205 -3.75 6.25 16.42
C ILE A 205 -4.30 6.09 17.84
N THR A 206 -5.33 6.85 18.22
CA THR A 206 -5.92 6.78 19.57
C THR A 206 -6.62 5.45 19.82
N GLY A 207 -7.15 4.80 18.78
CA GLY A 207 -7.76 3.47 18.84
C GLY A 207 -6.78 2.32 19.03
N LEU A 208 -5.45 2.55 18.90
CA LEU A 208 -4.43 1.51 19.02
C LEU A 208 -3.96 1.33 20.47
N GLY A 209 -3.67 0.07 20.82
CA GLY A 209 -2.95 -0.24 22.07
C GLY A 209 -1.51 0.33 22.03
N PRO A 210 -0.85 0.52 23.20
CA PRO A 210 0.46 1.19 23.27
C PRO A 210 1.55 0.54 22.40
N ALA A 211 1.61 -0.79 22.35
CA ALA A 211 2.60 -1.52 21.58
C ALA A 211 2.40 -1.32 20.06
N ASP A 212 1.16 -1.39 19.58
CA ASP A 212 0.84 -1.19 18.17
C ASP A 212 1.01 0.28 17.77
N ARG A 213 0.61 1.21 18.66
CA ARG A 213 0.78 2.64 18.45
C ARG A 213 2.24 3.04 18.21
N ALA A 214 3.18 2.41 18.90
CA ALA A 214 4.62 2.67 18.73
C ALA A 214 5.15 2.31 17.33
N LEU A 215 4.43 1.47 16.58
CA LEU A 215 4.79 1.02 15.24
C LEU A 215 4.18 1.89 14.14
N VAL A 216 3.13 2.67 14.44
CA VAL A 216 2.33 3.40 13.44
C VAL A 216 2.64 4.89 13.47
N GLN A 217 3.08 5.40 12.34
CA GLN A 217 3.23 6.83 12.08
C GLN A 217 2.11 7.30 11.15
N THR A 218 1.44 8.39 11.48
CA THR A 218 0.47 9.06 10.60
C THR A 218 0.97 10.42 10.17
N VAL A 219 0.66 10.79 8.92
CA VAL A 219 0.89 12.13 8.38
C VAL A 219 -0.39 12.61 7.75
N VAL A 220 -0.89 13.76 8.20
CA VAL A 220 -2.09 14.40 7.68
C VAL A 220 -1.68 15.57 6.77
N TYR A 221 -2.24 15.63 5.57
CA TYR A 221 -2.09 16.74 4.62
C TYR A 221 -3.36 17.60 4.63
N PRO A 222 -3.41 18.73 5.35
CA PRO A 222 -4.66 19.43 5.69
C PRO A 222 -5.48 19.89 4.49
N GLY A 223 -4.82 20.24 3.36
CA GLY A 223 -5.48 20.70 2.13
C GLY A 223 -5.89 19.61 1.16
N ALA A 224 -5.45 18.38 1.39
CA ALA A 224 -5.60 17.27 0.45
C ALA A 224 -6.93 16.54 0.62
N GLU A 225 -7.53 16.14 -0.49
CA GLU A 225 -8.70 15.27 -0.59
C GLU A 225 -8.28 13.81 -0.80
N HIS A 226 -9.23 12.91 -0.99
CA HIS A 226 -8.94 11.52 -1.37
C HIS A 226 -8.17 11.44 -2.69
N GLY A 227 -7.22 10.52 -2.81
CA GLY A 227 -6.45 10.33 -4.04
C GLY A 227 -5.48 11.47 -4.38
N PHE A 228 -5.09 12.31 -3.42
CA PHE A 228 -4.33 13.55 -3.63
C PHE A 228 -3.01 13.39 -4.40
N ASN A 229 -2.46 12.18 -4.48
CA ASN A 229 -1.22 11.89 -5.21
C ASN A 229 -1.42 11.47 -6.68
N MET A 230 -2.66 11.37 -7.15
CA MET A 230 -2.97 11.04 -8.55
C MET A 230 -2.52 12.14 -9.53
N LEU A 231 -2.33 11.78 -10.81
CA LEU A 231 -2.06 12.71 -11.91
C LEU A 231 -3.28 12.95 -12.80
N GLU A 232 -4.30 12.12 -12.65
CA GLU A 232 -5.56 12.21 -13.37
C GLU A 232 -6.34 13.47 -12.98
N ALA A 233 -7.28 13.89 -13.84
CA ALA A 233 -8.18 15.00 -13.54
C ALA A 233 -9.05 14.71 -12.32
N PRO A 234 -9.45 15.71 -11.54
CA PRO A 234 -10.38 15.54 -10.43
C PRO A 234 -11.69 14.88 -10.89
N TYR A 235 -12.23 13.98 -10.07
CA TYR A 235 -13.53 13.36 -10.34
C TYR A 235 -14.36 13.19 -9.06
N GLN A 236 -15.66 13.13 -9.23
CA GLN A 236 -16.63 12.84 -8.18
C GLN A 236 -17.06 11.36 -8.28
N TYR A 237 -17.41 10.77 -7.15
CA TYR A 237 -17.88 9.40 -7.07
C TYR A 237 -18.85 9.23 -5.90
N ARG A 238 -19.63 8.14 -5.91
CA ARG A 238 -20.44 7.73 -4.78
C ARG A 238 -19.87 6.47 -4.17
N ASP A 239 -19.87 6.41 -2.85
CA ASP A 239 -19.39 5.23 -2.13
C ASP A 239 -20.18 5.08 -0.82
N PRO A 240 -20.69 3.87 -0.49
CA PRO A 240 -21.42 3.63 0.74
C PRO A 240 -20.57 3.78 2.01
N ILE A 241 -19.24 3.77 1.90
CA ILE A 241 -18.30 3.85 3.04
C ILE A 241 -17.96 5.32 3.39
N LEU A 242 -18.30 6.28 2.52
CA LEU A 242 -18.09 7.70 2.79
C LEU A 242 -18.79 8.16 4.08
N HIS A 243 -18.29 9.25 4.66
CA HIS A 243 -18.87 9.88 5.86
C HIS A 243 -19.07 8.87 7.00
N ARG A 244 -18.05 8.07 7.26
CA ARG A 244 -18.05 7.01 8.28
C ARG A 244 -19.21 6.02 8.08
N GLY A 245 -19.42 5.56 6.83
CA GLY A 245 -20.43 4.57 6.49
C GLY A 245 -21.85 5.12 6.28
N GLN A 246 -22.02 6.44 6.25
CA GLN A 246 -23.33 7.05 5.94
C GLN A 246 -23.59 7.08 4.41
N GLY A 247 -22.53 6.84 3.62
CA GLY A 247 -22.60 6.96 2.17
C GLY A 247 -22.64 8.40 1.69
N GLY A 248 -22.67 8.59 0.39
CA GLY A 248 -22.79 9.91 -0.20
C GLY A 248 -21.84 10.15 -1.36
N GLU A 249 -21.50 11.42 -1.59
CA GLU A 249 -20.62 11.86 -2.66
C GLU A 249 -19.25 12.23 -2.12
N GLY A 250 -18.22 11.66 -2.74
CA GLY A 250 -16.82 11.97 -2.52
C GLY A 250 -16.19 12.63 -3.73
N ARG A 251 -15.00 13.17 -3.52
CA ARG A 251 -14.17 13.75 -4.57
C ARG A 251 -12.74 13.25 -4.41
N SER A 252 -12.17 12.80 -5.52
CA SER A 252 -10.73 12.57 -5.64
C SER A 252 -10.13 13.72 -6.45
N ALA A 253 -9.06 14.31 -5.94
CA ALA A 253 -8.41 15.43 -6.61
C ALA A 253 -6.91 15.47 -6.35
N PRO A 254 -6.09 15.73 -7.39
CA PRO A 254 -4.66 15.93 -7.21
C PRO A 254 -4.38 17.15 -6.34
N HIS A 255 -3.42 17.02 -5.43
CA HIS A 255 -2.88 18.12 -4.64
C HIS A 255 -1.34 18.10 -4.74
N PRO A 256 -0.76 18.87 -5.67
CA PRO A 256 0.67 18.75 -6.03
C PRO A 256 1.64 18.87 -4.85
N GLU A 257 1.40 19.78 -3.93
CA GLU A 257 2.25 19.99 -2.76
C GLU A 257 2.22 18.76 -1.82
N SER A 258 1.01 18.25 -1.53
CA SER A 258 0.85 17.05 -0.69
C SER A 258 1.37 15.79 -1.39
N ARG A 259 1.21 15.70 -2.70
CA ARG A 259 1.78 14.60 -3.50
C ARG A 259 3.31 14.56 -3.36
N GLU A 260 3.97 15.71 -3.52
CA GLU A 260 5.43 15.79 -3.40
C GLU A 260 5.89 15.49 -1.97
N ALA A 261 5.22 16.04 -0.96
CA ALA A 261 5.53 15.76 0.43
C ALA A 261 5.35 14.27 0.79
N ALA A 262 4.26 13.64 0.30
CA ALA A 262 4.01 12.22 0.49
C ALA A 262 5.02 11.34 -0.25
N ARG A 263 5.42 11.73 -1.47
CA ARG A 263 6.47 11.06 -2.24
C ARG A 263 7.77 10.98 -1.45
N LEU A 264 8.22 12.11 -0.90
CA LEU A 264 9.43 12.17 -0.08
C LEU A 264 9.30 11.40 1.24
N ALA A 265 8.13 11.43 1.87
CA ALA A 265 7.86 10.68 3.09
C ALA A 265 7.94 9.16 2.85
N LEU A 266 7.36 8.67 1.76
CA LEU A 266 7.42 7.26 1.35
C LEU A 266 8.84 6.79 1.02
N LEU A 267 9.59 7.60 0.27
CA LEU A 267 11.00 7.27 -0.05
C LEU A 267 11.85 7.15 1.21
N ARG A 268 11.72 8.08 2.15
CA ARG A 268 12.42 8.00 3.44
C ARG A 268 12.00 6.77 4.23
N PHE A 269 10.69 6.57 4.35
CA PHE A 269 10.13 5.46 5.12
C PHE A 269 10.62 4.09 4.61
N PHE A 270 10.52 3.82 3.31
CA PHE A 270 11.01 2.56 2.74
C PHE A 270 12.53 2.50 2.72
N GLY A 271 13.22 3.61 2.47
CA GLY A 271 14.68 3.68 2.56
C GLY A 271 15.17 3.24 3.93
N ASP A 272 14.57 3.77 5.01
CA ASP A 272 14.94 3.43 6.39
C ASP A 272 14.51 2.01 6.79
N ALA A 273 13.26 1.64 6.44
CA ALA A 273 12.68 0.37 6.89
C ALA A 273 13.23 -0.84 6.13
N LEU A 274 13.66 -0.64 4.88
CA LEU A 274 14.24 -1.68 4.03
C LEU A 274 15.77 -1.56 3.89
N ALA A 275 16.42 -0.68 4.64
CA ALA A 275 17.86 -0.64 4.71
C ALA A 275 18.40 -1.98 5.20
N GLY A 276 19.41 -2.53 4.51
CA GLY A 276 20.12 -3.72 5.01
C GLY A 276 20.78 -3.41 6.34
N GLN A 277 20.77 -4.34 7.28
CA GLN A 277 21.65 -4.22 8.43
C GLN A 277 23.08 -4.18 7.87
N GLY A 278 23.78 -3.04 8.09
CA GLY A 278 25.16 -2.90 7.68
C GLY A 278 25.97 -4.04 8.33
N THR A 279 26.56 -4.87 7.50
CA THR A 279 27.58 -5.85 7.88
C THR A 279 28.87 -5.13 8.17
#